data_a50407c5b6d0a7d93ec51beaf2d1414f
#
_entry.id   a50407c5b6d0a7d93ec51beaf2d1414f
#
_cell.length_a   1.000
_cell.length_b   1.000
_cell.length_c   1.000
_cell.angle_alpha   90.00
_cell.angle_beta   90.00
_cell.angle_gamma   90.00
#
_symmetry.space_group_name_H-M   'P 1'
#
loop_
_entity.id
_entity.type
_entity.pdbx_description
1 polymer ?
#
loop_
_entity_poly.entity_id
_entity_poly.type
_entity_poly.pdbx_seq_one_letter_code
_entity_poly.pdbx_strand_id
1 'polypeptide(L)'
;MTFRLPRRHHDPRGRRVLVTGASGTIGRALGERLARAGAHVVGLDLRPAGDEPFPVIACDVTDDASVASAVAEALTVLGGLDVLVNNAGTGGPAPAEYAPGEEVRRQLEINLLGTWRVTAACVGALVAARGRVVMVASRMAVMQLPLAAAYGASKRAMVAYADALRLELGTHVAVSCVYPSAVRSPIHDATRAAGLSLEGMSVYEPLDGVVDALAGTALAVRPRRDVTTTRKGAVEFFLARHLPALTDRIVARTLSARAAAGAFEGASLAAGVVERHGGRP
;
A
#
# COMPACT_ATOMS: atom_id res chain seq x y z
N MET A 1 7.73 -26.84 15.06
CA MET A 1 7.83 -26.05 16.30
C MET A 1 8.52 -24.73 15.94
N THR A 2 7.79 -23.68 15.62
CA THR A 2 8.35 -22.41 15.16
C THR A 2 8.53 -21.52 16.37
N PHE A 3 9.76 -21.35 16.81
CA PHE A 3 10.14 -20.40 17.85
C PHE A 3 9.72 -18.98 17.40
N ARG A 4 8.58 -18.49 17.88
CA ARG A 4 8.24 -17.08 17.83
C ARG A 4 9.02 -16.38 18.94
N LEU A 5 10.18 -15.82 18.62
CA LEU A 5 10.75 -14.80 19.49
C LEU A 5 9.71 -13.69 19.67
N PRO A 6 9.42 -13.27 20.91
CA PRO A 6 8.50 -12.14 21.13
C PRO A 6 9.05 -10.94 20.36
N ARG A 7 8.23 -10.37 19.46
CA ARG A 7 8.59 -9.15 18.72
C ARG A 7 8.68 -8.04 19.75
N ARG A 8 9.90 -7.57 20.02
CA ARG A 8 10.06 -6.36 20.85
C ARG A 8 9.57 -5.18 20.01
N HIS A 9 8.63 -4.43 20.57
CA HIS A 9 8.16 -3.17 20.03
C HIS A 9 8.66 -2.03 20.92
N HIS A 10 8.88 -0.87 20.31
CA HIS A 10 9.03 0.36 21.06
C HIS A 10 7.72 0.67 21.80
N ASP A 11 7.80 1.33 22.93
CA ASP A 11 6.63 1.91 23.58
C ASP A 11 5.97 2.89 22.57
N PRO A 12 4.70 2.74 22.25
CA PRO A 12 4.00 3.66 21.36
C PRO A 12 3.82 5.04 21.98
N ARG A 13 3.83 5.14 23.32
CA ARG A 13 3.60 6.41 24.03
C ARG A 13 4.64 7.46 23.64
N GLY A 14 4.14 8.62 23.23
CA GLY A 14 4.97 9.73 22.77
C GLY A 14 5.63 9.55 21.39
N ARG A 15 5.41 8.44 20.68
CA ARG A 15 5.89 8.28 19.30
C ARG A 15 5.11 9.19 18.37
N ARG A 16 5.83 9.95 17.56
CA ARG A 16 5.31 10.92 16.60
C ARG A 16 5.15 10.23 15.24
N VAL A 17 3.91 10.09 14.82
CA VAL A 17 3.55 9.30 13.64
C VAL A 17 2.78 10.15 12.65
N LEU A 18 3.22 10.16 11.40
CA LEU A 18 2.51 10.76 10.26
C LEU A 18 1.97 9.66 9.36
N VAL A 19 0.68 9.71 9.02
CA VAL A 19 0.01 8.71 8.16
C VAL A 19 -0.61 9.42 6.98
N THR A 20 -0.27 9.04 5.75
CA THR A 20 -0.94 9.54 4.53
C THR A 20 -2.16 8.69 4.17
N GLY A 21 -3.18 9.29 3.54
CA GLY A 21 -4.46 8.62 3.28
C GLY A 21 -5.17 8.26 4.58
N ALA A 22 -5.11 9.18 5.54
CA ALA A 22 -5.49 8.95 6.95
C ALA A 22 -6.99 8.83 7.17
N SER A 23 -7.82 9.37 6.28
CA SER A 23 -9.28 9.25 6.30
C SER A 23 -9.78 7.98 5.58
N GLY A 24 -8.89 7.29 4.83
CA GLY A 24 -9.20 6.03 4.17
C GLY A 24 -9.26 4.84 5.14
N THR A 25 -9.82 3.72 4.67
CA THR A 25 -10.09 2.53 5.49
C THR A 25 -8.90 2.05 6.34
N ILE A 26 -7.72 1.89 5.73
CA ILE A 26 -6.53 1.39 6.43
C ILE A 26 -5.91 2.51 7.27
N GLY A 27 -5.76 3.73 6.68
CA GLY A 27 -5.12 4.85 7.34
C GLY A 27 -5.82 5.27 8.63
N ARG A 28 -7.14 5.39 8.58
CA ARG A 28 -7.98 5.72 9.73
C ARG A 28 -7.86 4.68 10.84
N ALA A 29 -8.04 3.41 10.50
CA ALA A 29 -7.95 2.33 11.48
C ALA A 29 -6.55 2.19 12.11
N LEU A 30 -5.49 2.43 11.30
CA LEU A 30 -4.11 2.43 11.80
C LEU A 30 -3.85 3.62 12.73
N GLY A 31 -4.24 4.84 12.31
CA GLY A 31 -4.06 6.04 13.11
C GLY A 31 -4.79 5.93 14.45
N GLU A 32 -6.02 5.46 14.44
CA GLU A 32 -6.81 5.20 15.66
C GLU A 32 -6.15 4.15 16.56
N ARG A 33 -5.65 3.05 16.00
CA ARG A 33 -4.93 2.01 16.75
C ARG A 33 -3.67 2.58 17.43
N LEU A 34 -2.90 3.40 16.73
CA LEU A 34 -1.67 3.99 17.25
C LEU A 34 -1.98 5.08 18.30
N ALA A 35 -2.97 5.93 18.05
CA ALA A 35 -3.39 6.96 18.99
C ALA A 35 -3.93 6.36 20.30
N ARG A 36 -4.77 5.33 20.24
CA ARG A 36 -5.23 4.59 21.44
C ARG A 36 -4.09 3.93 22.22
N ALA A 37 -3.00 3.57 21.54
CA ALA A 37 -1.80 3.03 22.17
C ALA A 37 -0.90 4.14 22.78
N GLY A 38 -1.26 5.42 22.63
CA GLY A 38 -0.57 6.57 23.20
C GLY A 38 0.45 7.25 22.29
N ALA A 39 0.46 6.90 20.98
CA ALA A 39 1.25 7.64 20.02
C ALA A 39 0.62 9.01 19.69
N HIS A 40 1.45 9.99 19.37
CA HIS A 40 1.01 11.26 18.78
C HIS A 40 0.87 11.05 17.28
N VAL A 41 -0.36 11.03 16.78
CA VAL A 41 -0.66 10.76 15.37
C VAL A 41 -1.19 12.01 14.70
N VAL A 42 -0.66 12.32 13.53
CA VAL A 42 -1.22 13.29 12.59
C VAL A 42 -1.44 12.55 11.25
N GLY A 43 -2.60 12.80 10.63
CA GLY A 43 -2.94 12.31 9.32
C GLY A 43 -2.76 13.36 8.23
N LEU A 44 -2.47 12.91 7.01
CA LEU A 44 -2.63 13.68 5.78
C LEU A 44 -3.64 12.99 4.90
N ASP A 45 -4.62 13.72 4.39
CA ASP A 45 -5.59 13.19 3.43
C ASP A 45 -6.05 14.27 2.46
N LEU A 46 -6.41 13.89 1.24
CA LEU A 46 -6.99 14.81 0.27
C LEU A 46 -8.33 15.38 0.78
N ARG A 47 -9.09 14.57 1.50
CA ARG A 47 -10.41 14.90 2.02
C ARG A 47 -10.55 14.42 3.46
N PRO A 48 -10.08 15.23 4.44
CA PRO A 48 -10.34 14.93 5.85
C PRO A 48 -11.84 14.76 6.09
N ALA A 49 -12.22 13.71 6.80
CA ALA A 49 -13.64 13.44 7.11
C ALA A 49 -14.15 14.34 8.25
N GLY A 50 -13.24 14.84 9.10
CA GLY A 50 -13.55 15.75 10.21
C GLY A 50 -14.03 15.05 11.49
N ASP A 51 -14.13 13.71 11.46
CA ASP A 51 -14.54 12.87 12.59
C ASP A 51 -13.46 11.84 12.97
N GLU A 52 -12.24 12.04 12.48
CA GLU A 52 -11.11 11.18 12.85
C GLU A 52 -10.72 11.38 14.32
N PRO A 53 -10.32 10.30 15.02
CA PRO A 53 -9.94 10.40 16.45
C PRO A 53 -8.52 10.97 16.66
N PHE A 54 -7.93 11.58 15.64
CA PHE A 54 -6.64 12.27 15.64
C PHE A 54 -6.67 13.38 14.57
N PRO A 55 -5.82 14.42 14.69
CA PRO A 55 -5.76 15.51 13.72
C PRO A 55 -5.44 15.00 12.30
N VAL A 56 -6.20 15.46 11.30
CA VAL A 56 -5.93 15.20 9.87
C VAL A 56 -5.85 16.53 9.13
N ILE A 57 -4.75 16.73 8.43
CA ILE A 57 -4.46 17.92 7.63
C ILE A 57 -4.81 17.63 6.17
N ALA A 58 -5.46 18.57 5.50
CA ALA A 58 -5.74 18.44 4.08
C ALA A 58 -4.45 18.47 3.26
N CYS A 59 -4.27 17.47 2.40
CA CYS A 59 -3.07 17.32 1.59
C CYS A 59 -3.37 16.56 0.30
N ASP A 60 -3.12 17.21 -0.82
CA ASP A 60 -3.03 16.55 -2.12
C ASP A 60 -1.58 16.09 -2.35
N VAL A 61 -1.36 14.78 -2.31
CA VAL A 61 -0.01 14.20 -2.50
C VAL A 61 0.51 14.36 -3.94
N THR A 62 -0.34 14.80 -4.87
CA THR A 62 0.04 15.06 -6.26
C THR A 62 0.51 16.50 -6.49
N ASP A 63 0.36 17.36 -5.49
CA ASP A 63 0.76 18.76 -5.53
C ASP A 63 1.93 19.07 -4.57
N ASP A 64 3.03 19.58 -5.12
CA ASP A 64 4.26 19.82 -4.36
C ASP A 64 4.07 20.88 -3.26
N ALA A 65 3.29 21.94 -3.53
CA ALA A 65 3.04 23.02 -2.57
C ALA A 65 2.12 22.55 -1.45
N SER A 66 1.10 21.76 -1.76
CA SER A 66 0.21 21.12 -0.80
C SER A 66 0.99 20.20 0.15
N VAL A 67 1.86 19.35 -0.40
CA VAL A 67 2.71 18.46 0.39
C VAL A 67 3.66 19.24 1.30
N ALA A 68 4.35 20.25 0.77
CA ALA A 68 5.30 21.06 1.56
C ALA A 68 4.60 21.74 2.73
N SER A 69 3.44 22.37 2.50
CA SER A 69 2.66 23.04 3.54
C SER A 69 2.14 22.08 4.59
N ALA A 70 1.49 20.99 4.16
CA ALA A 70 0.86 20.03 5.07
C ALA A 70 1.90 19.28 5.93
N VAL A 71 3.06 18.92 5.35
CA VAL A 71 4.15 18.28 6.11
C VAL A 71 4.76 19.26 7.12
N ALA A 72 4.97 20.54 6.77
CA ALA A 72 5.49 21.53 7.70
C ALA A 72 4.54 21.73 8.89
N GLU A 73 3.23 21.82 8.64
CA GLU A 73 2.20 21.89 9.68
C GLU A 73 2.22 20.64 10.56
N ALA A 74 2.23 19.44 9.96
CA ALA A 74 2.27 18.17 10.69
C ALA A 74 3.51 18.06 11.60
N LEU A 75 4.68 18.47 11.11
CA LEU A 75 5.92 18.47 11.88
C LEU A 75 5.87 19.47 13.05
N THR A 76 5.20 20.61 12.88
CA THR A 76 4.97 21.59 13.94
C THR A 76 4.06 21.00 15.04
N VAL A 77 2.95 20.39 14.65
CA VAL A 77 2.01 19.74 15.60
C VAL A 77 2.68 18.59 16.35
N LEU A 78 3.47 17.78 15.67
CA LEU A 78 4.15 16.61 16.26
C LEU A 78 5.41 16.98 17.05
N GLY A 79 6.04 18.11 16.79
CA GLY A 79 7.36 18.47 17.34
C GLY A 79 8.51 17.60 16.82
N GLY A 80 8.36 17.01 15.62
CA GLY A 80 9.30 16.14 14.93
C GLY A 80 8.63 14.87 14.41
N LEU A 81 9.41 13.88 13.93
CA LEU A 81 8.83 12.71 13.28
C LEU A 81 9.63 11.43 13.54
N ASP A 82 9.01 10.44 14.17
CA ASP A 82 9.62 9.13 14.42
C ASP A 82 9.21 8.10 13.37
N VAL A 83 7.97 8.19 12.84
CA VAL A 83 7.42 7.22 11.90
C VAL A 83 6.62 7.93 10.82
N LEU A 84 6.98 7.70 9.56
CA LEU A 84 6.15 8.03 8.40
C LEU A 84 5.50 6.74 7.87
N VAL A 85 4.18 6.74 7.72
CA VAL A 85 3.44 5.67 7.05
C VAL A 85 2.88 6.19 5.74
N ASN A 86 3.48 5.80 4.63
CA ASN A 86 2.97 6.07 3.29
C ASN A 86 1.86 5.07 2.97
N ASN A 87 0.62 5.48 3.22
CA ASN A 87 -0.57 4.67 2.99
C ASN A 87 -1.49 5.26 1.90
N ALA A 88 -1.40 6.55 1.60
CA ALA A 88 -2.16 7.15 0.50
C ALA A 88 -2.00 6.34 -0.78
N GLY A 89 -3.12 6.09 -1.45
CA GLY A 89 -3.10 5.30 -2.68
C GLY A 89 -4.48 5.14 -3.29
N THR A 90 -4.46 4.86 -4.56
CA THR A 90 -5.65 4.63 -5.37
C THR A 90 -5.48 3.39 -6.23
N GLY A 91 -6.58 2.81 -6.67
CA GLY A 91 -6.62 1.67 -7.57
C GLY A 91 -7.71 1.83 -8.62
N GLY A 92 -7.66 1.02 -9.64
CA GLY A 92 -8.64 0.99 -10.72
C GLY A 92 -8.22 0.01 -11.80
N PRO A 93 -9.13 -0.31 -12.74
CA PRO A 93 -8.83 -1.19 -13.84
C PRO A 93 -7.91 -0.47 -14.85
N ALA A 94 -6.87 -1.17 -15.27
CA ALA A 94 -5.94 -0.71 -16.29
C ALA A 94 -5.37 -1.92 -17.02
N PRO A 95 -6.01 -2.41 -18.09
CA PRO A 95 -5.50 -3.51 -18.89
C PRO A 95 -4.17 -3.16 -19.53
N ALA A 96 -3.22 -4.09 -19.50
CA ALA A 96 -1.86 -3.88 -19.99
C ALA A 96 -1.77 -3.71 -21.51
N GLU A 97 -2.78 -4.13 -22.26
CA GLU A 97 -2.82 -4.09 -23.72
C GLU A 97 -3.21 -2.74 -24.31
N TYR A 98 -3.76 -1.84 -23.48
CA TYR A 98 -4.14 -0.50 -23.94
C TYR A 98 -3.05 0.53 -23.67
N ALA A 99 -3.00 1.56 -24.50
CA ALA A 99 -2.13 2.71 -24.27
C ALA A 99 -2.42 3.34 -22.91
N PRO A 100 -1.41 3.88 -22.20
CA PRO A 100 -1.58 4.44 -20.87
C PRO A 100 -2.44 5.72 -20.93
N GLY A 101 -3.67 5.61 -20.44
CA GLY A 101 -4.61 6.70 -20.28
C GLY A 101 -4.45 7.46 -18.96
N GLU A 102 -5.44 8.29 -18.65
CA GLU A 102 -5.45 9.12 -17.44
C GLU A 102 -5.44 8.29 -16.14
N GLU A 103 -6.18 7.18 -16.11
CA GLU A 103 -6.23 6.30 -14.96
C GLU A 103 -4.85 5.70 -14.62
N VAL A 104 -4.04 5.34 -15.63
CA VAL A 104 -2.67 4.86 -15.43
C VAL A 104 -1.80 5.96 -14.84
N ARG A 105 -1.88 7.18 -15.40
CA ARG A 105 -1.12 8.33 -14.90
C ARG A 105 -1.51 8.68 -13.48
N ARG A 106 -2.80 8.72 -13.16
CA ARG A 106 -3.33 9.00 -11.83
C ARG A 106 -2.83 7.99 -10.78
N GLN A 107 -2.80 6.70 -11.11
CA GLN A 107 -2.29 5.69 -10.18
C GLN A 107 -0.79 5.82 -9.94
N LEU A 108 0.00 6.12 -10.97
CA LEU A 108 1.44 6.37 -10.81
C LEU A 108 1.70 7.66 -10.02
N GLU A 109 0.95 8.70 -10.31
CA GLU A 109 1.08 10.00 -9.66
C GLU A 109 0.80 9.90 -8.16
N ILE A 110 -0.30 9.28 -7.76
CA ILE A 110 -0.67 9.15 -6.35
C ILE A 110 0.22 8.11 -5.64
N ASN A 111 0.30 6.89 -6.18
CA ASN A 111 0.89 5.77 -5.45
C ASN A 111 2.42 5.83 -5.38
N LEU A 112 3.07 6.38 -6.40
CA LEU A 112 4.53 6.46 -6.50
C LEU A 112 5.04 7.88 -6.24
N LEU A 113 4.68 8.84 -7.10
CA LEU A 113 5.24 10.19 -7.02
C LEU A 113 4.75 10.92 -5.77
N GLY A 114 3.49 10.76 -5.37
CA GLY A 114 2.96 11.28 -4.11
C GLY A 114 3.66 10.69 -2.90
N THR A 115 3.91 9.37 -2.89
CA THR A 115 4.72 8.71 -1.86
C THR A 115 6.12 9.31 -1.78
N TRP A 116 6.75 9.57 -2.93
CA TRP A 116 8.09 10.14 -3.02
C TRP A 116 8.12 11.57 -2.47
N ARG A 117 7.19 12.44 -2.90
CA ARG A 117 7.07 13.82 -2.41
C ARG A 117 6.97 13.91 -0.91
N VAL A 118 6.02 13.17 -0.33
CA VAL A 118 5.80 13.18 1.13
C VAL A 118 7.04 12.64 1.86
N THR A 119 7.65 11.58 1.36
CA THR A 119 8.87 11.02 1.97
C THR A 119 10.01 12.03 1.92
N ALA A 120 10.25 12.66 0.77
CA ALA A 120 11.30 13.66 0.60
C ALA A 120 11.13 14.84 1.57
N ALA A 121 9.89 15.34 1.73
CA ALA A 121 9.59 16.41 2.67
C ALA A 121 9.82 16.01 4.15
N CYS A 122 9.75 14.70 4.47
CA CYS A 122 9.91 14.18 5.83
C CYS A 122 11.34 13.73 6.16
N VAL A 123 12.23 13.53 5.17
CA VAL A 123 13.55 12.90 5.37
C VAL A 123 14.37 13.60 6.45
N GLY A 124 14.41 14.94 6.47
CA GLY A 124 15.18 15.68 7.47
C GLY A 124 14.76 15.38 8.91
N ALA A 125 13.46 15.39 9.17
CA ALA A 125 12.90 15.08 10.49
C ALA A 125 13.12 13.60 10.88
N LEU A 126 12.97 12.68 9.91
CA LEU A 126 13.21 11.25 10.12
C LEU A 126 14.68 10.95 10.44
N VAL A 127 15.61 11.58 9.74
CA VAL A 127 17.06 11.44 10.00
C VAL A 127 17.41 11.96 11.39
N ALA A 128 16.90 13.13 11.77
CA ALA A 128 17.13 13.72 13.10
C ALA A 128 16.63 12.81 14.23
N ALA A 129 15.50 12.12 14.02
CA ALA A 129 14.91 11.22 15.00
C ALA A 129 15.45 9.78 14.94
N ARG A 130 16.33 9.44 13.99
CA ARG A 130 16.64 8.05 13.63
C ARG A 130 15.38 7.21 13.44
N GLY A 131 14.42 7.80 12.73
CA GLY A 131 13.07 7.32 12.55
C GLY A 131 12.95 6.18 11.53
N ARG A 132 11.75 6.05 10.99
CA ARG A 132 11.46 5.02 9.99
C ARG A 132 10.38 5.43 9.00
N VAL A 133 10.43 4.80 7.83
CA VAL A 133 9.40 4.84 6.81
C VAL A 133 8.75 3.47 6.68
N VAL A 134 7.43 3.43 6.69
CA VAL A 134 6.62 2.25 6.40
C VAL A 134 5.86 2.50 5.10
N MET A 135 6.16 1.73 4.07
CA MET A 135 5.45 1.76 2.79
C MET A 135 4.30 0.75 2.81
N VAL A 136 3.07 1.22 2.62
CA VAL A 136 1.92 0.33 2.39
C VAL A 136 1.91 -0.06 0.92
N ALA A 137 2.66 -1.11 0.62
CA ALA A 137 2.74 -1.69 -0.71
C ALA A 137 1.47 -2.51 -1.04
N SER A 138 1.61 -3.63 -1.68
CA SER A 138 0.55 -4.60 -1.95
C SER A 138 1.18 -5.92 -2.33
N ARG A 139 0.48 -7.02 -2.15
CA ARG A 139 0.82 -8.30 -2.77
C ARG A 139 1.02 -8.16 -4.28
N MET A 140 0.28 -7.26 -4.93
CA MET A 140 0.41 -6.98 -6.36
C MET A 140 1.76 -6.32 -6.76
N ALA A 141 2.56 -5.87 -5.80
CA ALA A 141 3.93 -5.44 -6.09
C ALA A 141 4.85 -6.62 -6.47
N VAL A 142 4.49 -7.84 -6.12
CA VAL A 142 5.29 -9.05 -6.41
C VAL A 142 4.56 -10.04 -7.32
N MET A 143 3.24 -10.14 -7.24
CA MET A 143 2.40 -11.02 -8.05
C MET A 143 1.33 -10.18 -8.75
N GLN A 144 1.43 -10.05 -10.07
CA GLN A 144 0.50 -9.24 -10.84
C GLN A 144 -0.87 -9.92 -10.97
N LEU A 145 -1.92 -9.10 -10.97
CA LEU A 145 -3.25 -9.54 -11.37
C LEU A 145 -3.60 -8.93 -12.74
N PRO A 146 -4.22 -9.72 -13.62
CA PRO A 146 -4.71 -9.20 -14.89
C PRO A 146 -5.67 -8.01 -14.71
N LEU A 147 -5.75 -7.15 -15.71
CA LEU A 147 -6.62 -5.97 -15.77
C LEU A 147 -6.32 -4.87 -14.73
N ALA A 148 -5.23 -4.99 -13.97
CA ALA A 148 -4.80 -4.01 -12.96
C ALA A 148 -3.31 -3.67 -13.08
N ALA A 149 -2.81 -3.56 -14.32
CA ALA A 149 -1.38 -3.39 -14.61
C ALA A 149 -0.81 -2.11 -13.98
N ALA A 150 -1.52 -0.98 -14.04
CA ALA A 150 -1.06 0.28 -13.48
C ALA A 150 -0.90 0.21 -11.95
N TYR A 151 -1.86 -0.40 -11.25
CA TYR A 151 -1.77 -0.56 -9.80
C TYR A 151 -0.57 -1.41 -9.41
N GLY A 152 -0.42 -2.57 -10.04
CA GLY A 152 0.73 -3.44 -9.77
C GLY A 152 2.06 -2.77 -10.10
N ALA A 153 2.17 -2.09 -11.24
CA ALA A 153 3.34 -1.33 -11.64
C ALA A 153 3.68 -0.22 -10.63
N SER A 154 2.69 0.58 -10.21
CA SER A 154 2.88 1.65 -9.23
C SER A 154 3.39 1.12 -7.88
N LYS A 155 2.80 0.02 -7.38
CA LYS A 155 3.21 -0.58 -6.10
C LYS A 155 4.57 -1.29 -6.19
N ARG A 156 4.93 -1.84 -7.35
CA ARG A 156 6.26 -2.39 -7.58
C ARG A 156 7.33 -1.31 -7.68
N ALA A 157 7.01 -0.19 -8.34
CA ALA A 157 7.89 0.97 -8.40
C ALA A 157 8.10 1.61 -7.02
N MET A 158 7.03 1.69 -6.18
CA MET A 158 7.15 2.11 -4.77
C MET A 158 8.13 1.22 -3.99
N VAL A 159 8.13 -0.09 -4.22
CA VAL A 159 9.10 -1.01 -3.57
C VAL A 159 10.51 -0.75 -4.05
N ALA A 160 10.72 -0.51 -5.35
CA ALA A 160 12.03 -0.12 -5.89
C ALA A 160 12.53 1.21 -5.30
N TYR A 161 11.64 2.18 -5.15
CA TYR A 161 11.95 3.44 -4.45
C TYR A 161 12.35 3.20 -2.98
N ALA A 162 11.62 2.32 -2.27
CA ALA A 162 11.99 1.94 -0.91
C ALA A 162 13.37 1.27 -0.83
N ASP A 163 13.76 0.51 -1.85
CA ASP A 163 15.09 -0.12 -1.93
C ASP A 163 16.18 0.94 -2.08
N ALA A 164 15.97 1.95 -2.93
CA ALA A 164 16.89 3.09 -3.07
C ALA A 164 17.03 3.86 -1.75
N LEU A 165 15.90 4.20 -1.10
CA LEU A 165 15.90 4.87 0.20
C LEU A 165 16.72 4.12 1.26
N ARG A 166 16.64 2.80 1.31
CA ARG A 166 17.43 2.00 2.28
C ARG A 166 18.92 2.16 2.07
N LEU A 167 19.35 2.22 0.82
CA LEU A 167 20.76 2.39 0.47
C LEU A 167 21.24 3.81 0.77
N GLU A 168 20.43 4.81 0.41
CA GLU A 168 20.78 6.22 0.55
C GLU A 168 20.73 6.71 2.00
N LEU A 169 19.74 6.28 2.76
CA LEU A 169 19.56 6.68 4.16
C LEU A 169 20.33 5.78 5.15
N GLY A 170 20.80 4.61 4.71
CA GLY A 170 21.65 3.72 5.46
C GLY A 170 21.08 3.34 6.82
N THR A 171 21.84 3.56 7.89
CA THR A 171 21.44 3.27 9.27
C THR A 171 20.68 4.40 9.96
N HIS A 172 20.49 5.54 9.28
CA HIS A 172 19.83 6.71 9.86
C HIS A 172 18.31 6.57 9.87
N VAL A 173 17.73 5.95 8.83
CA VAL A 173 16.28 5.76 8.72
C VAL A 173 15.99 4.32 8.30
N ALA A 174 15.19 3.62 9.07
CA ALA A 174 14.75 2.28 8.69
C ALA A 174 13.59 2.37 7.69
N VAL A 175 13.63 1.56 6.63
CA VAL A 175 12.56 1.53 5.60
C VAL A 175 12.00 0.12 5.48
N SER A 176 10.69 -0.01 5.68
CA SER A 176 9.96 -1.28 5.60
C SER A 176 8.85 -1.20 4.56
N CYS A 177 8.63 -2.29 3.82
CA CYS A 177 7.46 -2.46 2.96
C CYS A 177 6.52 -3.49 3.58
N VAL A 178 5.24 -3.15 3.70
CA VAL A 178 4.18 -4.07 4.13
C VAL A 178 3.33 -4.42 2.91
N TYR A 179 3.02 -5.70 2.74
CA TYR A 179 2.34 -6.23 1.55
C TYR A 179 0.96 -6.80 1.91
N PRO A 180 -0.06 -5.95 2.09
CA PRO A 180 -1.42 -6.44 2.28
C PRO A 180 -1.94 -7.16 1.04
N SER A 181 -2.84 -8.10 1.24
CA SER A 181 -3.76 -8.60 0.22
C SER A 181 -4.93 -7.61 0.03
N ALA A 182 -6.03 -8.05 -0.57
CA ALA A 182 -7.19 -7.19 -0.70
C ALA A 182 -7.85 -6.95 0.67
N VAL A 183 -8.19 -5.70 0.95
CA VAL A 183 -9.03 -5.29 2.09
C VAL A 183 -10.32 -4.70 1.52
N ARG A 184 -11.46 -5.02 2.11
CA ARG A 184 -12.73 -4.41 1.70
C ARG A 184 -12.68 -2.90 1.95
N SER A 185 -12.66 -2.13 0.87
CA SER A 185 -12.50 -0.67 0.92
C SER A 185 -12.94 -0.02 -0.39
N PRO A 186 -13.21 1.29 -0.41
CA PRO A 186 -13.57 2.03 -1.62
C PRO A 186 -12.52 2.00 -2.75
N ILE A 187 -11.28 1.62 -2.47
CA ILE A 187 -10.22 1.51 -3.50
C ILE A 187 -10.60 0.56 -4.66
N HIS A 188 -11.55 -0.34 -4.42
CA HIS A 188 -12.02 -1.33 -5.40
C HIS A 188 -13.28 -0.89 -6.14
N ASP A 189 -13.86 0.30 -5.82
CA ASP A 189 -15.14 0.75 -6.40
C ASP A 189 -15.02 0.98 -7.91
N ALA A 190 -13.94 1.60 -8.37
CA ALA A 190 -13.70 1.81 -9.80
C ALA A 190 -13.60 0.46 -10.57
N THR A 191 -12.99 -0.56 -9.96
CA THR A 191 -12.90 -1.90 -10.54
C THR A 191 -14.29 -2.55 -10.62
N ARG A 192 -15.10 -2.44 -9.56
CA ARG A 192 -16.48 -2.94 -9.56
C ARG A 192 -17.38 -2.21 -10.55
N ALA A 193 -17.25 -0.87 -10.62
CA ALA A 193 -18.00 -0.05 -11.58
C ALA A 193 -17.69 -0.41 -13.05
N ALA A 194 -16.48 -0.90 -13.32
CA ALA A 194 -16.09 -1.40 -14.64
C ALA A 194 -16.56 -2.86 -14.92
N GLY A 195 -17.41 -3.43 -14.07
CA GLY A 195 -17.88 -4.81 -14.22
C GLY A 195 -16.82 -5.87 -13.89
N LEU A 196 -15.72 -5.49 -13.24
CA LEU A 196 -14.65 -6.40 -12.89
C LEU A 196 -14.72 -6.78 -11.40
N SER A 197 -14.47 -8.05 -11.09
CA SER A 197 -14.43 -8.56 -9.73
C SER A 197 -13.07 -9.15 -9.39
N LEU A 198 -12.57 -8.84 -8.19
CA LEU A 198 -11.38 -9.47 -7.62
C LEU A 198 -11.68 -10.83 -6.97
N GLU A 199 -12.95 -11.21 -6.85
CA GLU A 199 -13.34 -12.48 -6.26
C GLU A 199 -12.71 -13.65 -7.02
N GLY A 200 -12.14 -14.61 -6.28
CA GLY A 200 -11.41 -15.74 -6.85
C GLY A 200 -10.04 -15.42 -7.45
N MET A 201 -9.66 -14.14 -7.59
CA MET A 201 -8.32 -13.70 -8.00
C MET A 201 -7.51 -13.13 -6.84
N SER A 202 -8.18 -12.59 -5.83
CA SER A 202 -7.54 -12.09 -4.62
C SER A 202 -8.24 -12.61 -3.37
N VAL A 203 -7.47 -12.82 -2.31
CA VAL A 203 -8.00 -13.20 -1.00
C VAL A 203 -8.21 -11.92 -0.20
N TYR A 204 -9.43 -11.73 0.31
CA TYR A 204 -9.70 -10.63 1.23
C TYR A 204 -9.16 -10.94 2.62
N GLU A 205 -8.46 -9.99 3.19
CA GLU A 205 -7.95 -10.04 4.56
C GLU A 205 -8.83 -9.20 5.50
N PRO A 206 -8.97 -9.61 6.77
CA PRO A 206 -9.55 -8.76 7.80
C PRO A 206 -8.71 -7.48 7.99
N LEU A 207 -9.38 -6.34 8.08
CA LEU A 207 -8.73 -5.04 8.28
C LEU A 207 -7.82 -5.04 9.52
N ASP A 208 -8.28 -5.61 10.62
CA ASP A 208 -7.52 -5.67 11.88
C ASP A 208 -6.17 -6.37 11.72
N GLY A 209 -6.09 -7.45 10.92
CA GLY A 209 -4.83 -8.15 10.66
C GLY A 209 -3.83 -7.29 9.90
N VAL A 210 -4.31 -6.48 8.95
CA VAL A 210 -3.48 -5.53 8.21
C VAL A 210 -3.01 -4.40 9.12
N VAL A 211 -3.91 -3.84 9.92
CA VAL A 211 -3.61 -2.79 10.89
C VAL A 211 -2.59 -3.26 11.94
N ASP A 212 -2.75 -4.48 12.45
CA ASP A 212 -1.79 -5.06 13.40
C ASP A 212 -0.40 -5.26 12.78
N ALA A 213 -0.32 -5.68 11.52
CA ALA A 213 0.95 -5.82 10.82
C ALA A 213 1.62 -4.45 10.59
N LEU A 214 0.84 -3.43 10.22
CA LEU A 214 1.34 -2.06 10.02
C LEU A 214 1.79 -1.42 11.34
N ALA A 215 0.97 -1.47 12.39
CA ALA A 215 1.32 -0.95 13.72
C ALA A 215 2.54 -1.69 14.29
N GLY A 216 2.56 -3.02 14.16
CA GLY A 216 3.71 -3.83 14.57
C GLY A 216 4.99 -3.51 13.81
N THR A 217 4.91 -3.10 12.54
CA THR A 217 6.05 -2.66 11.72
C THR A 217 6.48 -1.24 12.12
N ALA A 218 5.52 -0.35 12.30
CA ALA A 218 5.75 1.03 12.73
C ALA A 218 6.48 1.10 14.08
N LEU A 219 6.20 0.18 14.99
CA LEU A 219 6.73 0.16 16.35
C LEU A 219 7.85 -0.88 16.58
N ALA A 220 8.25 -1.66 15.58
CA ALA A 220 9.24 -2.72 15.75
C ALA A 220 10.60 -2.19 16.22
N VAL A 221 11.22 -2.79 17.25
CA VAL A 221 12.60 -2.45 17.67
C VAL A 221 13.59 -2.81 16.56
N ARG A 222 13.35 -3.92 15.86
CA ARG A 222 14.14 -4.36 14.70
C ARG A 222 13.20 -4.47 13.50
N PRO A 223 13.04 -3.39 12.71
CA PRO A 223 12.16 -3.40 11.56
C PRO A 223 12.67 -4.37 10.50
N ARG A 224 11.73 -5.13 9.92
CA ARG A 224 12.03 -6.00 8.78
C ARG A 224 11.91 -5.21 7.50
N ARG A 225 12.71 -5.56 6.50
CA ARG A 225 12.64 -4.99 5.16
C ARG A 225 11.25 -5.20 4.54
N ASP A 226 10.79 -6.46 4.52
CA ASP A 226 9.55 -6.90 3.89
C ASP A 226 8.66 -7.60 4.91
N VAL A 227 7.39 -7.22 4.99
CA VAL A 227 6.41 -7.75 5.94
C VAL A 227 5.14 -8.12 5.19
N THR A 228 4.76 -9.38 5.24
CA THR A 228 3.46 -9.86 4.76
C THR A 228 2.47 -9.89 5.92
N THR A 229 1.20 -9.64 5.62
CA THR A 229 0.13 -9.54 6.63
C THR A 229 -0.39 -10.90 7.07
N THR A 230 -0.25 -11.92 6.20
CA THR A 230 -0.72 -13.29 6.47
C THR A 230 0.36 -14.34 6.20
N ARG A 231 0.20 -15.54 6.77
CA ARG A 231 1.08 -16.69 6.47
C ARG A 231 0.97 -17.12 5.01
N LYS A 232 -0.26 -17.14 4.46
CA LYS A 232 -0.49 -17.44 3.05
C LYS A 232 0.22 -16.40 2.16
N GLY A 233 0.06 -15.11 2.48
CA GLY A 233 0.77 -14.03 1.79
C GLY A 233 2.29 -14.18 1.84
N ALA A 234 2.87 -14.72 2.92
CA ALA A 234 4.30 -14.98 3.00
C ALA A 234 4.76 -16.09 2.04
N VAL A 235 3.96 -17.14 1.89
CA VAL A 235 4.24 -18.21 0.90
C VAL A 235 4.11 -17.66 -0.52
N GLU A 236 3.03 -16.95 -0.82
CA GLU A 236 2.82 -16.33 -2.13
C GLU A 236 3.93 -15.33 -2.48
N PHE A 237 4.35 -14.51 -1.52
CA PHE A 237 5.48 -13.58 -1.68
C PHE A 237 6.77 -14.33 -2.02
N PHE A 238 7.08 -15.40 -1.30
CA PHE A 238 8.25 -16.23 -1.55
C PHE A 238 8.20 -16.85 -2.95
N LEU A 239 7.08 -17.46 -3.33
CA LEU A 239 6.90 -18.07 -4.64
C LEU A 239 7.03 -17.05 -5.76
N ALA A 240 6.35 -15.90 -5.64
CA ALA A 240 6.41 -14.85 -6.66
C ALA A 240 7.83 -14.29 -6.85
N ARG A 241 8.63 -14.25 -5.78
CA ARG A 241 9.98 -13.72 -5.83
C ARG A 241 11.01 -14.73 -6.36
N HIS A 242 10.85 -16.01 -6.06
CA HIS A 242 11.84 -17.04 -6.38
C HIS A 242 11.42 -17.98 -7.52
N LEU A 243 10.13 -18.09 -7.77
CA LEU A 243 9.55 -18.96 -8.81
C LEU A 243 8.50 -18.21 -9.66
N PRO A 244 8.86 -17.05 -10.28
CA PRO A 244 7.89 -16.20 -10.99
C PRO A 244 7.14 -16.96 -12.08
N ALA A 245 7.81 -17.80 -12.88
CA ALA A 245 7.17 -18.57 -13.93
C ALA A 245 6.08 -19.55 -13.40
N LEU A 246 6.22 -20.04 -12.17
CA LEU A 246 5.18 -20.87 -11.53
C LEU A 246 3.98 -20.02 -11.14
N THR A 247 4.20 -18.84 -10.54
CA THR A 247 3.11 -17.94 -10.18
C THR A 247 2.38 -17.43 -11.41
N ASP A 248 3.09 -17.10 -12.49
CA ASP A 248 2.49 -16.68 -13.76
C ASP A 248 1.57 -17.76 -14.35
N ARG A 249 2.02 -19.03 -14.32
CA ARG A 249 1.19 -20.17 -14.77
C ARG A 249 -0.07 -20.34 -13.93
N ILE A 250 0.02 -20.16 -12.59
CA ILE A 250 -1.12 -20.26 -11.70
C ILE A 250 -2.12 -19.14 -12.00
N VAL A 251 -1.64 -17.89 -12.13
CA VAL A 251 -2.49 -16.74 -12.45
C VAL A 251 -3.12 -16.88 -13.82
N ALA A 252 -2.36 -17.32 -14.85
CA ALA A 252 -2.89 -17.52 -16.19
C ALA A 252 -3.98 -18.60 -16.22
N ARG A 253 -3.79 -19.72 -15.53
CA ARG A 253 -4.82 -20.78 -15.42
C ARG A 253 -6.09 -20.26 -14.75
N THR A 254 -5.93 -19.48 -13.66
CA THR A 254 -7.07 -18.88 -12.96
C THR A 254 -7.79 -17.90 -13.86
N LEU A 255 -7.06 -17.09 -14.63
CA LEU A 255 -7.63 -16.14 -15.59
C LEU A 255 -8.45 -16.87 -16.66
N SER A 256 -7.86 -17.91 -17.32
CA SER A 256 -8.53 -18.71 -18.35
C SER A 256 -9.79 -19.39 -17.81
N ALA A 257 -9.72 -20.01 -16.63
CA ALA A 257 -10.88 -20.64 -16.00
C ALA A 257 -12.01 -19.65 -15.73
N ARG A 258 -11.69 -18.44 -15.28
CA ARG A 258 -12.66 -17.38 -15.02
C ARG A 258 -13.27 -16.80 -16.29
N ALA A 259 -12.43 -16.59 -17.31
CA ALA A 259 -12.91 -16.13 -18.62
C ALA A 259 -13.89 -17.16 -19.25
N ALA A 260 -13.55 -18.46 -19.17
CA ALA A 260 -14.43 -19.54 -19.63
C ALA A 260 -15.73 -19.66 -18.83
N ALA A 261 -15.71 -19.26 -17.55
CA ALA A 261 -16.90 -19.23 -16.68
C ALA A 261 -17.74 -17.92 -16.81
N GLY A 262 -17.43 -17.05 -17.78
CA GLY A 262 -18.18 -15.81 -18.01
C GLY A 262 -17.93 -14.69 -16.99
N ALA A 263 -16.88 -14.79 -16.16
CA ALA A 263 -16.62 -13.83 -15.10
C ALA A 263 -16.34 -12.37 -15.55
N PHE A 264 -16.12 -12.18 -16.86
CA PHE A 264 -15.83 -10.88 -17.47
C PHE A 264 -16.89 -10.47 -18.50
N GLU A 265 -18.05 -11.16 -18.55
CA GLU A 265 -19.13 -10.82 -19.46
C GLU A 265 -19.63 -9.38 -19.20
N GLY A 266 -19.75 -8.60 -20.29
CA GLY A 266 -20.15 -7.19 -20.20
C GLY A 266 -19.06 -6.20 -19.78
N ALA A 267 -17.88 -6.67 -19.37
CA ALA A 267 -16.75 -5.82 -19.05
C ALA A 267 -15.92 -5.46 -20.29
N SER A 268 -16.19 -4.31 -20.91
CA SER A 268 -15.52 -3.88 -22.15
C SER A 268 -13.99 -3.84 -22.02
N LEU A 269 -13.47 -3.49 -20.84
CA LEU A 269 -12.02 -3.48 -20.56
C LEU A 269 -11.39 -4.87 -20.54
N ALA A 270 -12.17 -5.94 -20.47
CA ALA A 270 -11.69 -7.31 -20.49
C ALA A 270 -11.87 -8.00 -21.84
N ALA A 271 -12.38 -7.31 -22.86
CA ALA A 271 -12.74 -7.92 -24.15
C ALA A 271 -11.59 -8.73 -24.76
N GLY A 272 -10.39 -8.17 -24.86
CA GLY A 272 -9.24 -8.86 -25.40
C GLY A 272 -8.76 -10.03 -24.54
N VAL A 273 -8.93 -9.97 -23.22
CA VAL A 273 -8.65 -11.08 -22.32
C VAL A 273 -9.65 -12.22 -22.54
N VAL A 274 -10.95 -11.89 -22.66
CA VAL A 274 -12.01 -12.88 -22.96
C VAL A 274 -11.77 -13.57 -24.29
N GLU A 275 -11.42 -12.81 -25.34
CA GLU A 275 -11.11 -13.36 -26.66
C GLU A 275 -9.96 -14.38 -26.61
N ARG A 276 -8.88 -14.04 -25.92
CA ARG A 276 -7.67 -14.90 -25.86
C ARG A 276 -7.77 -16.05 -24.87
N HIS A 277 -8.55 -15.92 -23.81
CA HIS A 277 -8.62 -16.88 -22.70
C HIS A 277 -9.99 -17.54 -22.55
N GLY A 278 -11.06 -16.99 -23.17
CA GLY A 278 -12.43 -17.51 -23.07
C GLY A 278 -12.71 -18.69 -24.02
N GLY A 279 -11.85 -18.98 -24.97
CA GLY A 279 -11.93 -20.18 -25.81
C GLY A 279 -11.72 -21.43 -24.94
N ARG A 280 -12.52 -22.47 -25.18
CA ARG A 280 -12.33 -23.77 -24.52
C ARG A 280 -10.92 -24.30 -24.82
N PRO A 281 -10.27 -24.97 -23.85
CA PRO A 281 -9.00 -25.63 -24.06
C PRO A 281 -9.07 -26.72 -25.12
#